data_db6f35c0291e86ee736cf95ce942d17c
#
_entry.id   db6f35c0291e86ee736cf95ce942d17c
#
_cell.length_a   1.000
_cell.length_b   1.000
_cell.length_c   1.000
_cell.angle_alpha   90.00
_cell.angle_beta   90.00
_cell.angle_gamma   90.00
#
_symmetry.space_group_name_H-M   'P 1'
#
loop_
_entity.id
_entity.type
_entity.pdbx_description
1 polymer ?
#
loop_
_entity_poly.entity_id
_entity_poly.type
_entity_poly.pdbx_seq_one_letter_code
_entity_poly.pdbx_strand_id
1 'polypeptide(L)'
;MLTAKSDSTKTDYAKVTKGGKIDTGLFTVIYNNKSGKLYFELPDSAFHRQYILANRMAATSDTQDFVAGQMINTPLLIQFSKDERNVYINLIQSNNVVDKNDPIAASFDKNFLNPRMKGFKIAARNNGNVVIDVTSFFGTNEAYISPLKEVSVFSKLFGDANAIKGTFSADASSIDFVKTFPKNIEIESTLSFNTTGMIKKPYSVKVHRSLFVLPEDPMPMRYQDNRVGFFNNNKNIYSSSKDKVESKT
;
A
#
# COMPACT_ATOMS: atom_id res chain seq x y z
N MET A 1 -1.74 -40.51 -0.75
CA MET A 1 -2.80 -39.49 -0.54
C MET A 1 -2.30 -38.04 -0.85
N LEU A 2 -1.62 -37.84 -1.99
CA LEU A 2 -0.98 -36.54 -2.38
C LEU A 2 -1.55 -35.93 -3.66
N THR A 3 -2.51 -36.58 -4.31
CA THR A 3 -3.05 -36.15 -5.62
C THR A 3 -4.24 -35.17 -5.54
N ALA A 4 -4.98 -35.14 -4.44
CA ALA A 4 -6.19 -34.29 -4.32
C ALA A 4 -5.89 -32.79 -4.12
N LYS A 5 -4.73 -32.40 -3.58
CA LYS A 5 -4.37 -31.00 -3.31
C LYS A 5 -3.94 -30.23 -4.56
N SER A 6 -3.43 -30.92 -5.58
CA SER A 6 -2.97 -30.32 -6.85
C SER A 6 -4.14 -29.96 -7.78
N ASP A 7 -5.24 -30.72 -7.73
CA ASP A 7 -6.38 -30.49 -8.62
C ASP A 7 -7.28 -29.33 -8.16
N SER A 8 -7.47 -29.16 -6.86
CA SER A 8 -8.25 -28.03 -6.32
C SER A 8 -7.58 -26.69 -6.58
N THR A 9 -6.26 -26.62 -6.51
CA THR A 9 -5.49 -25.37 -6.75
C THR A 9 -5.53 -24.92 -8.19
N LYS A 10 -5.50 -25.87 -9.17
CA LYS A 10 -5.64 -25.54 -10.60
C LYS A 10 -7.04 -25.04 -10.94
N THR A 11 -8.06 -25.64 -10.33
CA THR A 11 -9.46 -25.23 -10.51
C THR A 11 -9.70 -23.81 -9.98
N ASP A 12 -9.10 -23.45 -8.85
CA ASP A 12 -9.25 -22.13 -8.28
C ASP A 12 -8.49 -21.06 -9.07
N TYR A 13 -7.31 -21.38 -9.61
CA TYR A 13 -6.58 -20.47 -10.50
C TYR A 13 -7.35 -20.20 -11.80
N ALA A 14 -7.93 -21.24 -12.41
CA ALA A 14 -8.75 -21.09 -13.60
C ALA A 14 -10.00 -20.21 -13.37
N LYS A 15 -10.59 -20.25 -12.15
CA LYS A 15 -11.71 -19.36 -11.78
C LYS A 15 -11.27 -17.90 -11.67
N VAL A 16 -10.11 -17.65 -11.05
CA VAL A 16 -9.55 -16.30 -10.86
C VAL A 16 -9.18 -15.66 -12.19
N THR A 17 -8.61 -16.44 -13.13
CA THR A 17 -8.17 -15.93 -14.44
C THR A 17 -9.28 -15.79 -15.46
N LYS A 18 -10.45 -16.41 -15.22
CA LYS A 18 -11.57 -16.46 -16.16
C LYS A 18 -12.05 -15.05 -16.56
N GLY A 19 -11.88 -14.73 -17.84
CA GLY A 19 -12.32 -13.44 -18.40
C GLY A 19 -11.48 -12.24 -17.99
N GLY A 20 -10.39 -12.44 -17.25
CA GLY A 20 -9.44 -11.41 -16.89
C GLY A 20 -8.33 -11.25 -17.92
N LYS A 21 -7.85 -10.03 -18.11
CA LYS A 21 -6.60 -9.75 -18.80
C LYS A 21 -5.45 -10.05 -17.85
N ILE A 22 -4.50 -10.86 -18.30
CA ILE A 22 -3.28 -11.18 -17.55
C ILE A 22 -2.15 -10.32 -18.12
N ASP A 23 -1.46 -9.60 -17.26
CA ASP A 23 -0.31 -8.76 -17.58
C ASP A 23 0.85 -9.12 -16.64
N THR A 24 2.06 -9.32 -17.16
CA THR A 24 3.22 -9.79 -16.38
C THR A 24 4.30 -8.71 -16.31
N GLY A 25 4.76 -8.43 -15.12
CA GLY A 25 5.81 -7.43 -14.84
C GLY A 25 6.41 -7.67 -13.46
N LEU A 26 6.34 -6.66 -12.57
CA LEU A 26 6.78 -6.79 -11.18
C LEU A 26 6.07 -7.96 -10.48
N PHE A 27 4.76 -8.06 -10.66
CA PHE A 27 3.92 -9.23 -10.38
C PHE A 27 3.13 -9.57 -11.63
N THR A 28 2.55 -10.77 -11.68
CA THR A 28 1.49 -11.04 -12.63
C THR A 28 0.19 -10.43 -12.08
N VAL A 29 -0.43 -9.58 -12.88
CA VAL A 29 -1.66 -8.89 -12.54
C VAL A 29 -2.79 -9.47 -13.39
N ILE A 30 -3.92 -9.81 -12.77
CA ILE A 30 -5.10 -10.33 -13.45
C ILE A 30 -6.23 -9.32 -13.19
N TYR A 31 -6.64 -8.60 -14.22
CA TYR A 31 -7.70 -7.62 -14.12
C TYR A 31 -8.88 -7.95 -15.03
N ASN A 32 -10.05 -8.11 -14.46
CA ASN A 32 -11.29 -8.39 -15.18
C ASN A 32 -12.18 -7.13 -15.22
N ASN A 33 -12.15 -6.42 -16.35
CA ASN A 33 -12.92 -5.18 -16.54
C ASN A 33 -14.44 -5.37 -16.39
N LYS A 34 -14.97 -6.58 -16.69
CA LYS A 34 -16.41 -6.83 -16.60
C LYS A 34 -16.91 -6.99 -15.17
N SER A 35 -16.10 -7.59 -14.32
CA SER A 35 -16.43 -7.81 -12.90
C SER A 35 -15.76 -6.81 -11.96
N GLY A 36 -14.85 -5.96 -12.45
CA GLY A 36 -14.03 -5.03 -11.67
C GLY A 36 -13.01 -5.72 -10.75
N LYS A 37 -12.78 -7.04 -10.92
CA LYS A 37 -11.89 -7.81 -10.04
C LYS A 37 -10.44 -7.65 -10.42
N LEU A 38 -9.61 -7.38 -9.40
CA LEU A 38 -8.16 -7.23 -9.51
C LEU A 38 -7.47 -8.23 -8.59
N TYR A 39 -6.57 -9.04 -9.18
CA TYR A 39 -5.76 -9.99 -8.44
C TYR A 39 -4.28 -9.76 -8.70
N PHE A 40 -3.48 -9.98 -7.67
CA PHE A 40 -2.02 -10.06 -7.77
C PHE A 40 -1.59 -11.51 -7.59
N GLU A 41 -0.81 -12.01 -8.52
CA GLU A 41 -0.08 -13.27 -8.38
C GLU A 41 1.35 -12.93 -7.96
N LEU A 42 1.68 -13.24 -6.72
CA LEU A 42 2.93 -12.92 -6.05
C LEU A 42 3.89 -14.11 -6.13
N PRO A 43 5.06 -13.95 -6.76
CA PRO A 43 6.12 -14.95 -6.70
C PRO A 43 6.74 -14.98 -5.29
N ASP A 44 7.48 -16.04 -4.96
CA ASP A 44 8.12 -16.16 -3.66
C ASP A 44 9.11 -15.00 -3.39
N SER A 45 9.81 -14.53 -4.41
CA SER A 45 10.71 -13.37 -4.32
C SER A 45 10.02 -12.08 -3.84
N ALA A 46 8.70 -11.94 -4.03
CA ALA A 46 7.96 -10.77 -3.58
C ALA A 46 7.98 -10.59 -2.05
N PHE A 47 8.13 -11.67 -1.29
CA PHE A 47 8.12 -11.64 0.18
C PHE A 47 9.48 -11.24 0.78
N HIS A 48 10.52 -11.18 -0.03
CA HIS A 48 11.89 -10.82 0.36
C HIS A 48 12.28 -9.40 -0.06
N ARG A 49 11.35 -8.63 -0.63
CA ARG A 49 11.58 -7.28 -1.14
C ARG A 49 10.72 -6.26 -0.39
N GLN A 50 11.23 -5.03 -0.34
CA GLN A 50 10.47 -3.87 0.13
C GLN A 50 9.94 -3.07 -1.07
N TYR A 51 8.82 -2.40 -0.85
CA TYR A 51 8.10 -1.63 -1.87
C TYR A 51 7.70 -0.27 -1.32
N ILE A 52 7.58 0.70 -2.20
CA ILE A 52 6.95 1.98 -1.90
C ILE A 52 5.57 1.99 -2.57
N LEU A 53 4.55 2.27 -1.79
CA LEU A 53 3.20 2.56 -2.27
C LEU A 53 2.96 4.07 -2.19
N ALA A 54 2.94 4.73 -3.34
CA ALA A 54 2.69 6.15 -3.49
C ALA A 54 1.26 6.39 -4.02
N ASN A 55 0.58 7.40 -3.46
CA ASN A 55 -0.79 7.76 -3.83
C ASN A 55 -0.82 9.21 -4.27
N ARG A 56 -1.37 9.46 -5.45
CA ARG A 56 -1.45 10.78 -6.07
C ARG A 56 -2.85 11.05 -6.57
N MET A 57 -3.29 12.28 -6.43
CA MET A 57 -4.53 12.75 -7.04
C MET A 57 -4.33 12.90 -8.54
N ALA A 58 -5.01 12.09 -9.36
CA ALA A 58 -4.93 12.20 -10.82
C ALA A 58 -5.95 13.22 -11.34
N ALA A 59 -7.18 13.21 -10.78
CA ALA A 59 -8.21 14.16 -11.12
C ALA A 59 -9.20 14.32 -9.95
N THR A 60 -9.96 15.39 -9.95
CA THR A 60 -10.99 15.67 -8.94
C THR A 60 -12.15 16.44 -9.55
N SER A 61 -13.36 16.16 -9.08
CA SER A 61 -14.55 16.99 -9.35
C SER A 61 -14.74 18.09 -8.30
N ASP A 62 -13.94 18.08 -7.23
CA ASP A 62 -13.95 19.07 -6.15
C ASP A 62 -12.57 19.74 -6.07
N THR A 63 -12.51 20.98 -6.52
CA THR A 63 -11.27 21.79 -6.55
C THR A 63 -11.06 22.63 -5.30
N GLN A 64 -11.97 22.57 -4.32
CA GLN A 64 -11.80 23.28 -3.05
C GLN A 64 -10.85 22.52 -2.13
N ASP A 65 -11.00 21.20 -2.07
CA ASP A 65 -10.28 20.34 -1.14
C ASP A 65 -9.17 19.52 -1.81
N PHE A 66 -9.20 19.36 -3.14
CA PHE A 66 -8.27 18.51 -3.87
C PHE A 66 -7.63 19.23 -5.06
N VAL A 67 -6.35 18.97 -5.26
CA VAL A 67 -5.58 19.46 -6.40
C VAL A 67 -5.01 18.29 -7.20
N ALA A 68 -5.27 18.26 -8.51
CA ALA A 68 -4.68 17.25 -9.39
C ALA A 68 -3.15 17.33 -9.37
N GLY A 69 -2.49 16.18 -9.32
CA GLY A 69 -1.04 16.07 -9.18
C GLY A 69 -0.54 16.04 -7.73
N GLN A 70 -1.36 16.41 -6.76
CA GLN A 70 -1.00 16.41 -5.34
C GLN A 70 -0.78 14.99 -4.81
N MET A 71 0.27 14.82 -4.00
CA MET A 71 0.43 13.62 -3.18
C MET A 71 -0.64 13.61 -2.09
N ILE A 72 -1.38 12.51 -1.99
CA ILE A 72 -2.46 12.35 -1.01
C ILE A 72 -1.87 12.14 0.38
N ASN A 73 -0.93 11.20 0.48
CA ASN A 73 -0.25 10.82 1.71
C ASN A 73 1.25 10.70 1.47
N THR A 74 2.03 10.72 2.55
CA THR A 74 3.43 10.30 2.48
C THR A 74 3.49 8.88 1.93
N PRO A 75 4.38 8.59 0.96
CA PRO A 75 4.53 7.24 0.44
C PRO A 75 4.79 6.23 1.54
N LEU A 76 4.13 5.09 1.47
CA LEU A 76 4.23 4.02 2.46
C LEU A 76 5.34 3.04 2.07
N LEU A 77 6.27 2.80 2.98
CA LEU A 77 7.24 1.71 2.83
C LEU A 77 6.60 0.43 3.33
N ILE A 78 6.46 -0.56 2.46
CA ILE A 78 5.74 -1.80 2.75
C ILE A 78 6.55 -3.04 2.40
N GLN A 79 6.18 -4.15 3.02
CA GLN A 79 6.68 -5.48 2.70
C GLN A 79 5.54 -6.50 2.78
N PHE A 80 5.53 -7.45 1.85
CA PHE A 80 4.59 -8.57 1.92
C PHE A 80 5.12 -9.65 2.86
N SER A 81 4.23 -10.27 3.61
CA SER A 81 4.48 -11.52 4.34
C SER A 81 3.32 -12.49 4.11
N LYS A 82 3.53 -13.77 4.33
CA LYS A 82 2.50 -14.80 4.15
C LYS A 82 2.52 -15.84 5.25
N ASP A 83 1.37 -16.41 5.51
CA ASP A 83 1.21 -17.70 6.17
C ASP A 83 0.56 -18.72 5.22
N GLU A 84 0.08 -19.83 5.73
CA GLU A 84 -0.55 -20.87 4.89
C GLU A 84 -1.86 -20.41 4.22
N ARG A 85 -2.57 -19.42 4.79
CA ARG A 85 -3.91 -19.02 4.39
C ARG A 85 -4.00 -17.59 3.88
N ASN A 86 -3.06 -16.73 4.30
CA ASN A 86 -3.16 -15.30 4.04
C ASN A 86 -1.84 -14.72 3.59
N VAL A 87 -1.94 -13.61 2.87
CA VAL A 87 -0.86 -12.67 2.60
C VAL A 87 -1.17 -11.37 3.33
N TYR A 88 -0.15 -10.73 3.89
CA TYR A 88 -0.25 -9.47 4.62
C TYR A 88 0.62 -8.40 3.99
N ILE A 89 0.14 -7.16 3.97
CA ILE A 89 0.95 -5.97 3.76
C ILE A 89 1.37 -5.47 5.14
N ASN A 90 2.67 -5.40 5.39
CA ASN A 90 3.23 -4.83 6.61
C ASN A 90 3.79 -3.44 6.32
N LEU A 91 3.52 -2.48 7.20
CA LEU A 91 4.12 -1.15 7.14
C LEU A 91 5.50 -1.19 7.78
N ILE A 92 6.53 -0.79 7.04
CA ILE A 92 7.91 -0.79 7.53
C ILE A 92 8.19 0.54 8.24
N GLN A 93 8.59 0.44 9.50
CA GLN A 93 9.01 1.58 10.30
C GLN A 93 10.51 1.84 10.11
N SER A 94 10.86 2.71 9.15
CA SER A 94 12.25 2.95 8.77
C SER A 94 12.99 3.96 9.65
N ASN A 95 12.29 4.64 10.57
CA ASN A 95 12.88 5.70 11.40
C ASN A 95 13.73 5.17 12.57
N ASN A 96 13.47 3.92 13.01
CA ASN A 96 14.23 3.27 14.07
C ASN A 96 15.07 2.17 13.45
N VAL A 97 16.36 2.16 13.75
CA VAL A 97 17.32 1.19 13.19
C VAL A 97 18.25 0.65 14.26
N VAL A 98 18.64 -0.60 14.10
CA VAL A 98 19.64 -1.29 14.92
C VAL A 98 20.58 -2.07 13.99
N ASP A 99 21.83 -2.21 14.37
CA ASP A 99 22.72 -3.17 13.70
C ASP A 99 22.25 -4.59 14.06
N LYS A 100 22.03 -5.43 13.05
CA LYS A 100 21.58 -6.83 13.25
C LYS A 100 22.55 -7.67 14.09
N ASN A 101 23.81 -7.28 14.15
CA ASN A 101 24.84 -7.94 14.96
C ASN A 101 24.94 -7.37 16.38
N ASP A 102 24.23 -6.28 16.70
CA ASP A 102 24.22 -5.71 18.04
C ASP A 102 23.43 -6.62 19.00
N PRO A 103 23.94 -6.90 20.22
CA PRO A 103 23.22 -7.71 21.23
C PRO A 103 21.80 -7.24 21.54
N ILE A 104 21.48 -5.95 21.36
CA ILE A 104 20.15 -5.40 21.57
C ILE A 104 19.15 -5.72 20.43
N ALA A 105 19.62 -6.23 19.28
CA ALA A 105 18.76 -6.45 18.10
C ALA A 105 17.54 -7.32 18.40
N ALA A 106 17.70 -8.39 19.17
CA ALA A 106 16.60 -9.28 19.53
C ALA A 106 15.52 -8.59 20.41
N SER A 107 15.92 -7.64 21.26
CA SER A 107 15.01 -6.82 22.05
C SER A 107 14.37 -5.73 21.19
N PHE A 108 15.13 -5.14 20.27
CA PHE A 108 14.66 -4.16 19.33
C PHE A 108 13.52 -4.72 18.46
N ASP A 109 13.70 -5.91 17.88
CA ASP A 109 12.68 -6.55 17.02
C ASP A 109 11.35 -6.81 17.75
N LYS A 110 11.40 -7.05 19.07
CA LYS A 110 10.19 -7.23 19.90
C LYS A 110 9.45 -5.93 20.16
N ASN A 111 10.16 -4.78 20.21
CA ASN A 111 9.60 -3.48 20.53
C ASN A 111 9.23 -2.67 19.29
N PHE A 112 9.80 -2.99 18.13
CA PHE A 112 9.59 -2.27 16.86
C PHE A 112 9.03 -3.21 15.78
N LEU A 113 8.01 -4.00 16.13
CA LEU A 113 7.34 -4.86 15.18
C LEU A 113 6.66 -4.05 14.07
N ASN A 114 6.87 -4.44 12.83
CA ASN A 114 6.18 -3.85 11.69
C ASN A 114 4.68 -4.19 11.72
N PRO A 115 3.77 -3.20 11.84
CA PRO A 115 2.36 -3.47 11.92
C PRO A 115 1.80 -4.03 10.60
N ARG A 116 0.88 -4.97 10.72
CA ARG A 116 0.09 -5.46 9.57
C ARG A 116 -0.96 -4.42 9.19
N MET A 117 -0.82 -3.87 8.01
CA MET A 117 -1.74 -2.86 7.47
C MET A 117 -3.00 -3.50 6.86
N LYS A 118 -2.82 -4.58 6.10
CA LYS A 118 -3.91 -5.28 5.41
C LYS A 118 -3.60 -6.77 5.28
N GLY A 119 -4.64 -7.61 5.41
CA GLY A 119 -4.59 -9.04 5.15
C GLY A 119 -5.50 -9.43 3.99
N PHE A 120 -5.03 -10.38 3.18
CA PHE A 120 -5.76 -10.95 2.05
C PHE A 120 -5.75 -12.47 2.16
N LYS A 121 -6.90 -13.10 1.98
CA LYS A 121 -6.95 -14.56 1.85
C LYS A 121 -6.30 -14.97 0.53
N ILE A 122 -5.57 -16.08 0.55
CA ILE A 122 -5.04 -16.68 -0.67
C ILE A 122 -6.23 -17.23 -1.48
N ALA A 123 -6.48 -16.65 -2.64
CA ALA A 123 -7.57 -17.00 -3.53
C ALA A 123 -7.22 -18.23 -4.39
N ALA A 124 -5.96 -18.36 -4.78
CA ALA A 124 -5.45 -19.49 -5.57
C ALA A 124 -3.93 -19.62 -5.40
N ARG A 125 -3.39 -20.73 -5.92
CA ARG A 125 -1.95 -20.95 -6.05
C ARG A 125 -1.64 -21.38 -7.49
N ASN A 126 -0.51 -20.90 -8.04
CA ASN A 126 -0.06 -21.25 -9.38
C ASN A 126 1.46 -21.40 -9.38
N ASN A 127 1.97 -22.60 -9.68
CA ASN A 127 3.41 -22.89 -9.79
C ASN A 127 4.27 -22.35 -8.62
N GLY A 128 3.77 -22.47 -7.39
CA GLY A 128 4.45 -21.93 -6.20
C GLY A 128 4.11 -20.47 -5.85
N ASN A 129 3.58 -19.70 -6.79
CA ASN A 129 3.09 -18.37 -6.56
C ASN A 129 1.77 -18.38 -5.78
N VAL A 130 1.47 -17.31 -5.07
CA VAL A 130 0.19 -17.11 -4.37
C VAL A 130 -0.61 -15.99 -5.02
N VAL A 131 -1.92 -16.21 -5.20
CA VAL A 131 -2.83 -15.25 -5.81
C VAL A 131 -3.75 -14.67 -4.74
N ILE A 132 -3.86 -13.35 -4.69
CA ILE A 132 -4.70 -12.61 -3.75
C ILE A 132 -5.66 -11.66 -4.47
N ASP A 133 -6.88 -11.50 -3.95
CA ASP A 133 -7.83 -10.49 -4.41
C ASP A 133 -7.53 -9.15 -3.73
N VAL A 134 -7.03 -8.20 -4.51
CA VAL A 134 -6.72 -6.83 -4.05
C VAL A 134 -7.75 -5.80 -4.49
N THR A 135 -8.88 -6.24 -5.01
CA THR A 135 -9.95 -5.36 -5.54
C THR A 135 -10.40 -4.33 -4.51
N SER A 136 -10.73 -4.77 -3.30
CA SER A 136 -11.20 -3.86 -2.26
C SER A 136 -10.12 -2.87 -1.81
N PHE A 137 -8.86 -3.30 -1.79
CA PHE A 137 -7.76 -2.44 -1.37
C PHE A 137 -7.55 -1.26 -2.33
N PHE A 138 -7.66 -1.49 -3.63
CA PHE A 138 -7.46 -0.44 -4.64
C PHE A 138 -8.77 0.20 -5.13
N GLY A 139 -9.89 -0.51 -5.07
CA GLY A 139 -11.18 -0.07 -5.60
C GLY A 139 -12.12 0.56 -4.58
N THR A 140 -11.75 0.64 -3.30
CA THR A 140 -12.56 1.27 -2.26
C THR A 140 -11.80 2.34 -1.49
N ASN A 141 -12.48 3.03 -0.58
CA ASN A 141 -11.87 3.98 0.33
C ASN A 141 -11.16 3.25 1.48
N GLU A 142 -10.02 2.65 1.20
CA GLU A 142 -9.20 1.98 2.20
C GLU A 142 -8.49 3.01 3.07
N ALA A 143 -8.61 2.90 4.38
CA ALA A 143 -8.18 3.92 5.35
C ALA A 143 -6.73 4.38 5.18
N TYR A 144 -5.79 3.45 5.01
CA TYR A 144 -4.35 3.78 4.92
C TYR A 144 -3.94 4.48 3.62
N ILE A 145 -4.77 4.38 2.58
CA ILE A 145 -4.53 4.97 1.26
C ILE A 145 -5.72 5.82 0.80
N SER A 146 -6.54 6.26 1.75
CA SER A 146 -7.70 7.12 1.53
C SER A 146 -7.28 8.50 1.01
N PRO A 147 -7.97 9.07 0.03
CA PRO A 147 -7.84 10.48 -0.32
C PRO A 147 -8.42 11.41 0.74
N LEU A 148 -9.31 10.91 1.59
CA LEU A 148 -9.89 11.70 2.68
C LEU A 148 -8.91 11.79 3.83
N LYS A 149 -8.69 13.00 4.34
CA LYS A 149 -7.91 13.20 5.57
C LYS A 149 -8.68 12.66 6.78
N GLU A 150 -7.99 11.94 7.64
CA GLU A 150 -8.57 11.55 8.92
C GLU A 150 -8.93 12.79 9.74
N VAL A 151 -10.18 12.85 10.19
CA VAL A 151 -10.65 13.89 11.11
C VAL A 151 -10.24 13.48 12.52
N SER A 152 -9.37 14.26 13.15
CA SER A 152 -8.98 14.02 14.56
C SER A 152 -10.22 14.03 15.47
N VAL A 153 -10.14 13.33 16.61
CA VAL A 153 -11.25 13.32 17.59
C VAL A 153 -11.56 14.74 18.06
N PHE A 154 -10.54 15.60 18.16
CA PHE A 154 -10.68 17.00 18.53
C PHE A 154 -11.43 17.81 17.45
N SER A 155 -11.13 17.58 16.18
CA SER A 155 -11.84 18.18 15.05
C SER A 155 -13.30 17.74 14.97
N LYS A 156 -13.62 16.53 15.41
CA LYS A 156 -15.02 16.07 15.51
C LYS A 156 -15.81 16.83 16.57
N LEU A 157 -15.19 17.21 17.68
CA LEU A 157 -15.84 17.94 18.78
C LEU A 157 -16.01 19.43 18.47
N PHE A 158 -15.01 20.06 17.83
CA PHE A 158 -14.96 21.52 17.64
C PHE A 158 -15.24 21.98 16.20
N GLY A 159 -15.49 21.04 15.29
CA GLY A 159 -15.80 21.34 13.90
C GLY A 159 -14.57 21.85 13.14
N ASP A 160 -13.79 20.95 12.55
CA ASP A 160 -12.73 21.35 11.63
C ASP A 160 -13.36 21.66 10.27
N ALA A 161 -13.34 22.92 9.89
CA ALA A 161 -13.84 23.39 8.59
C ALA A 161 -13.04 22.80 7.41
N ASN A 162 -11.81 22.29 7.66
CA ASN A 162 -10.92 21.72 6.67
C ASN A 162 -10.99 20.18 6.57
N ALA A 163 -11.88 19.54 7.35
CA ALA A 163 -12.06 18.10 7.25
C ALA A 163 -12.89 17.77 6.01
N ILE A 164 -12.25 17.15 5.03
CA ILE A 164 -12.95 16.61 3.85
C ILE A 164 -13.85 15.49 4.31
N LYS A 165 -15.16 15.74 4.32
CA LYS A 165 -16.18 14.83 4.82
C LYS A 165 -16.92 14.22 3.64
N GLY A 166 -16.92 12.89 3.58
CA GLY A 166 -17.70 12.20 2.56
C GLY A 166 -18.04 10.78 2.99
N THR A 167 -19.22 10.33 2.60
CA THR A 167 -19.58 8.92 2.69
C THR A 167 -19.23 8.25 1.38
N PHE A 168 -18.41 7.20 1.43
CA PHE A 168 -17.99 6.45 0.25
C PHE A 168 -19.18 5.79 -0.44
N SER A 169 -19.23 5.87 -1.77
CA SER A 169 -20.23 5.23 -2.63
C SER A 169 -19.57 4.13 -3.46
N ALA A 170 -19.78 2.88 -3.06
CA ALA A 170 -19.19 1.74 -3.74
C ALA A 170 -19.71 1.58 -5.17
N ASP A 171 -21.00 1.84 -5.38
CA ASP A 171 -21.68 1.67 -6.68
C ASP A 171 -21.18 2.65 -7.75
N ALA A 172 -20.65 3.82 -7.31
CA ALA A 172 -20.11 4.86 -8.17
C ALA A 172 -18.59 4.87 -8.21
N SER A 173 -17.95 3.82 -7.68
CA SER A 173 -16.48 3.71 -7.62
C SER A 173 -15.98 2.53 -8.44
N SER A 174 -14.81 2.66 -9.07
CA SER A 174 -14.24 1.64 -9.95
C SER A 174 -12.72 1.67 -9.94
N ILE A 175 -12.12 0.55 -10.32
CA ILE A 175 -10.73 0.51 -10.80
C ILE A 175 -10.80 0.76 -12.30
N ASP A 176 -10.13 1.82 -12.79
CA ASP A 176 -10.24 2.26 -14.17
C ASP A 176 -9.10 1.73 -15.03
N PHE A 177 -7.92 1.63 -14.43
CA PHE A 177 -6.70 1.26 -15.14
C PHE A 177 -5.78 0.46 -14.24
N VAL A 178 -5.16 -0.58 -14.81
CA VAL A 178 -4.11 -1.35 -14.15
C VAL A 178 -3.06 -1.73 -15.18
N LYS A 179 -1.79 -1.50 -14.86
CA LYS A 179 -0.66 -1.93 -15.68
C LYS A 179 0.54 -2.30 -14.80
N THR A 180 1.21 -3.37 -15.17
CA THR A 180 2.45 -3.79 -14.52
C THR A 180 3.64 -3.58 -15.44
N PHE A 181 4.78 -3.23 -14.85
CA PHE A 181 6.07 -3.05 -15.49
C PHE A 181 7.11 -3.85 -14.70
N PRO A 182 8.36 -4.01 -15.17
CA PRO A 182 9.35 -4.83 -14.47
C PRO A 182 9.67 -4.39 -13.03
N LYS A 183 9.49 -3.10 -12.69
CA LYS A 183 9.84 -2.54 -11.38
C LYS A 183 8.68 -1.86 -10.66
N ASN A 184 7.52 -1.74 -11.27
CA ASN A 184 6.36 -1.07 -10.71
C ASN A 184 5.02 -1.58 -11.24
N ILE A 185 3.97 -1.30 -10.50
CA ILE A 185 2.57 -1.50 -10.90
C ILE A 185 1.85 -0.17 -10.74
N GLU A 186 1.10 0.21 -11.76
CA GLU A 186 0.30 1.44 -11.80
C GLU A 186 -1.17 1.08 -11.78
N ILE A 187 -1.91 1.71 -10.87
CA ILE A 187 -3.35 1.48 -10.67
C ILE A 187 -4.05 2.82 -10.56
N GLU A 188 -5.06 3.02 -11.36
CA GLU A 188 -5.92 4.20 -11.27
C GLU A 188 -7.33 3.77 -10.89
N SER A 189 -7.93 4.50 -9.95
CA SER A 189 -9.28 4.23 -9.46
C SER A 189 -10.06 5.53 -9.33
N THR A 190 -11.30 5.51 -9.76
CA THR A 190 -12.28 6.55 -9.45
C THR A 190 -12.98 6.19 -8.14
N LEU A 191 -12.83 7.04 -7.13
CA LEU A 191 -13.51 6.91 -5.85
C LEU A 191 -14.55 8.01 -5.71
N SER A 192 -15.79 7.63 -5.50
CA SER A 192 -16.92 8.53 -5.39
C SER A 192 -17.45 8.63 -3.97
N PHE A 193 -17.85 9.82 -3.58
CA PHE A 193 -18.33 10.14 -2.24
C PHE A 193 -19.55 11.04 -2.32
N ASN A 194 -20.34 11.05 -1.25
CA ASN A 194 -21.40 12.02 -1.04
C ASN A 194 -21.03 12.92 0.14
N THR A 195 -21.20 14.23 0.01
CA THR A 195 -20.98 15.17 1.12
C THR A 195 -21.87 14.85 2.32
N THR A 196 -21.42 15.20 3.54
CA THR A 196 -22.17 14.92 4.78
C THR A 196 -23.09 16.04 5.23
N GLY A 197 -23.40 17.02 4.38
CA GLY A 197 -24.31 18.13 4.68
C GLY A 197 -25.80 17.74 4.61
N MET A 198 -26.69 18.69 4.91
CA MET A 198 -28.16 18.51 4.76
C MET A 198 -28.53 18.21 3.31
N ILE A 199 -27.83 18.80 2.35
CA ILE A 199 -27.97 18.48 0.93
C ILE A 199 -26.76 17.63 0.55
N LYS A 200 -26.99 16.35 0.24
CA LYS A 200 -25.94 15.45 -0.25
C LYS A 200 -25.61 15.81 -1.70
N LYS A 201 -24.34 16.13 -1.92
CA LYS A 201 -23.78 16.35 -3.28
C LYS A 201 -22.76 15.27 -3.58
N PRO A 202 -22.83 14.62 -4.75
CA PRO A 202 -21.78 13.68 -5.15
C PRO A 202 -20.51 14.43 -5.56
N TYR A 203 -19.37 13.85 -5.25
CA TYR A 203 -18.08 14.24 -5.82
C TYR A 203 -17.22 13.00 -6.05
N SER A 204 -16.31 13.07 -6.99
CA SER A 204 -15.44 11.96 -7.34
C SER A 204 -14.00 12.44 -7.43
N VAL A 205 -13.11 11.58 -7.00
CA VAL A 205 -11.66 11.77 -7.13
C VAL A 205 -11.06 10.58 -7.85
N LYS A 206 -10.12 10.86 -8.74
CA LYS A 206 -9.34 9.84 -9.41
C LYS A 206 -7.98 9.73 -8.72
N VAL A 207 -7.69 8.56 -8.18
CA VAL A 207 -6.47 8.30 -7.44
C VAL A 207 -5.56 7.40 -8.27
N HIS A 208 -4.35 7.88 -8.52
CA HIS A 208 -3.29 7.09 -9.15
C HIS A 208 -2.35 6.55 -8.08
N ARG A 209 -2.21 5.23 -8.04
CA ARG A 209 -1.38 4.49 -7.09
C ARG A 209 -0.26 3.79 -7.81
N SER A 210 0.95 4.04 -7.35
CA SER A 210 2.17 3.43 -7.88
C SER A 210 2.80 2.55 -6.83
N LEU A 211 2.96 1.26 -7.12
CA LEU A 211 3.68 0.31 -6.28
C LEU A 211 5.04 0.05 -6.91
N PHE A 212 6.13 0.53 -6.29
CA PHE A 212 7.50 0.36 -6.77
C PHE A 212 8.26 -0.64 -5.91
N VAL A 213 9.07 -1.50 -6.53
CA VAL A 213 10.07 -2.27 -5.79
C VAL A 213 11.28 -1.37 -5.48
N LEU A 214 11.79 -1.42 -4.26
CA LEU A 214 13.03 -0.74 -3.92
C LEU A 214 14.23 -1.38 -4.63
N PRO A 215 15.23 -0.57 -5.04
CA PRO A 215 16.47 -1.09 -5.60
C PRO A 215 17.19 -1.99 -4.59
N GLU A 216 17.87 -3.03 -5.07
CA GLU A 216 18.69 -3.90 -4.24
C GLU A 216 19.91 -3.15 -3.74
N ASP A 217 20.44 -2.29 -4.57
CA ASP A 217 21.61 -1.45 -4.30
C ASP A 217 21.12 -0.01 -4.03
N PRO A 218 20.94 0.38 -2.77
CA PRO A 218 20.42 1.70 -2.44
C PRO A 218 21.46 2.78 -2.70
N MET A 219 21.00 3.99 -2.98
CA MET A 219 21.86 5.15 -3.10
C MET A 219 22.69 5.36 -1.82
N PRO A 220 23.98 5.71 -1.92
CA PRO A 220 24.81 6.02 -0.76
C PRO A 220 24.17 7.10 0.12
N MET A 221 24.31 6.91 1.44
CA MET A 221 23.80 7.85 2.42
C MET A 221 24.49 9.21 2.27
N ARG A 222 23.71 10.29 2.30
CA ARG A 222 24.21 11.66 2.29
C ARG A 222 23.95 12.29 3.64
N TYR A 223 24.91 13.05 4.13
CA TYR A 223 24.78 13.77 5.39
C TYR A 223 24.45 15.24 5.13
N GLN A 224 23.71 15.82 6.04
CA GLN A 224 23.40 17.25 6.00
C GLN A 224 24.70 18.06 6.20
N ASP A 225 24.85 19.13 5.40
CA ASP A 225 25.87 20.15 5.59
C ASP A 225 25.16 21.48 5.90
N ASN A 226 25.54 22.15 6.98
CA ASN A 226 24.92 23.39 7.42
C ASN A 226 25.06 24.55 6.43
N ARG A 227 25.92 24.39 5.42
CA ARG A 227 26.13 25.39 4.34
C ARG A 227 25.09 25.24 3.22
N VAL A 228 24.41 24.11 3.14
CA VAL A 228 23.41 23.82 2.09
C VAL A 228 22.17 23.22 2.76
N GLY A 229 21.06 23.97 2.70
CA GLY A 229 19.78 23.48 3.21
C GLY A 229 19.17 22.45 2.24
N PHE A 230 18.72 21.30 2.75
CA PHE A 230 17.91 20.31 2.02
C PHE A 230 17.02 19.55 2.99
N PHE A 231 16.00 18.87 2.45
CA PHE A 231 15.12 18.03 3.25
C PHE A 231 15.88 16.80 3.72
N ASN A 232 15.71 16.44 4.98
CA ASN A 232 16.37 15.31 5.62
C ASN A 232 15.37 14.35 6.27
N ASN A 233 15.82 13.14 6.54
CA ASN A 233 15.10 12.13 7.29
C ASN A 233 15.91 11.74 8.52
N ASN A 234 15.34 11.92 9.70
CA ASN A 234 15.96 11.52 10.95
C ASN A 234 15.82 10.00 11.16
N LYS A 235 16.90 9.37 11.58
CA LYS A 235 16.90 7.98 12.03
C LYS A 235 17.37 7.90 13.46
N ASN A 236 16.65 7.15 14.28
CA ASN A 236 17.04 6.79 15.64
C ASN A 236 17.86 5.51 15.60
N ILE A 237 19.11 5.58 16.01
CA ILE A 237 20.03 4.44 16.01
C ILE A 237 20.12 3.89 17.42
N TYR A 238 19.74 2.63 17.58
CA TYR A 238 19.82 1.88 18.81
C TYR A 238 21.08 1.02 18.82
N SER A 239 21.83 1.05 19.92
CA SER A 239 23.01 0.21 20.12
C SER A 239 23.22 -0.11 21.59
N SER A 240 23.66 -1.33 21.89
CA SER A 240 24.03 -1.77 23.23
C SER A 240 25.30 -1.10 23.77
N SER A 241 26.11 -0.49 22.90
CA SER A 241 27.34 0.20 23.28
C SER A 241 27.12 1.66 23.67
N LYS A 242 25.88 2.17 23.66
CA LYS A 242 25.55 3.58 23.92
C LYS A 242 24.48 3.72 24.98
N ASP A 243 24.68 4.64 25.90
CA ASP A 243 23.73 4.94 27.00
C ASP A 243 22.47 5.67 26.50
N LYS A 244 22.49 6.22 25.29
CA LYS A 244 21.37 6.97 24.68
C LYS A 244 21.18 6.60 23.22
N VAL A 245 19.93 6.67 22.76
CA VAL A 245 19.59 6.55 21.34
C VAL A 245 20.18 7.75 20.59
N GLU A 246 20.95 7.48 19.53
CA GLU A 246 21.45 8.52 18.63
C GLU A 246 20.39 8.85 17.58
N SER A 247 20.06 10.13 17.43
CA SER A 247 19.31 10.61 16.26
C SER A 247 20.32 11.14 15.24
N LYS A 248 20.31 10.56 14.03
CA LYS A 248 21.10 11.05 12.88
C LYS A 248 20.15 11.60 11.83
N THR A 249 20.53 12.74 11.32
CA THR A 249 19.83 13.48 10.27
C THR A 249 20.54 13.28 8.94
#